data_a1e6c27489a6c9b3ec90cfc93186cb57
#
_entry.id   a1e6c27489a6c9b3ec90cfc93186cb57
#
_cell.length_a   1.000
_cell.length_b   1.000
_cell.length_c   1.000
_cell.angle_alpha   90.00
_cell.angle_beta   90.00
_cell.angle_gamma   90.00
#
_symmetry.space_group_name_H-M   'P 1'
#
loop_
_entity.id
_entity.type
_entity.pdbx_description
1 polymer ?
#
loop_
_entity_poly.entity_id
_entity_poly.type
_entity_poly.pdbx_seq_one_letter_code
_entity_poly.pdbx_strand_id
1 'polypeptide(L)'
;NKFRFPDGVLFAACKRMDSSGNLRESGVNSESAGCLSLAVPFALAFRNRREMAQALIPACSITHTHPASHAAALGLALMLNTLLETHDVDAAFAALDSAAQNMDAELFTRLQTAYRFEKSGMSVDEAAAVIGTSSSVYQTLPMAAFLCRRFYVPEELLSAAVTCGGNAGTITMICGAFAGARFGIESLPAELIRGLERAGIFDELAAKFYAASNPPEEE
;
A
#
# COMPACT_ATOMS: atom_id res chain seq x y z
N ASN A 1 24.47 9.07 -9.64
CA ASN A 1 23.06 8.76 -9.35
C ASN A 1 22.59 7.69 -10.33
N LYS A 2 22.38 6.46 -9.83
CA LYS A 2 21.76 5.41 -10.64
C LYS A 2 20.25 5.51 -10.42
N PHE A 3 19.51 5.95 -11.43
CA PHE A 3 18.06 5.83 -11.45
C PHE A 3 17.70 4.34 -11.42
N ARG A 4 16.91 3.94 -10.42
CA ARG A 4 16.41 2.57 -10.31
C ARG A 4 14.94 2.56 -10.72
N PHE A 5 14.68 2.28 -12.00
CA PHE A 5 13.32 2.09 -12.54
C PHE A 5 12.29 3.12 -12.03
N PRO A 6 12.46 4.44 -12.32
CA PRO A 6 11.53 5.44 -11.85
C PRO A 6 10.14 5.19 -12.42
N ASP A 7 9.12 5.29 -11.57
CA ASP A 7 7.73 5.34 -12.03
C ASP A 7 7.57 6.54 -12.99
N GLY A 8 6.97 6.31 -14.15
CA GLY A 8 6.76 7.34 -15.16
C GLY A 8 5.92 8.51 -14.65
N VAL A 9 4.95 8.26 -13.77
CA VAL A 9 4.11 9.29 -13.16
C VAL A 9 4.90 10.13 -12.18
N LEU A 10 5.70 9.50 -11.31
CA LEU A 10 6.61 10.20 -10.41
C LEU A 10 7.58 11.08 -11.18
N PHE A 11 8.18 10.55 -12.26
CA PHE A 11 9.11 11.32 -13.09
C PHE A 11 8.44 12.52 -13.76
N ALA A 12 7.22 12.36 -14.26
CA ALA A 12 6.44 13.45 -14.86
C ALA A 12 6.07 14.51 -13.81
N ALA A 13 5.69 14.10 -12.60
CA ALA A 13 5.41 15.02 -11.50
C ALA A 13 6.65 15.82 -11.09
N CYS A 14 7.82 15.16 -10.95
CA CYS A 14 9.08 15.86 -10.69
C CYS A 14 9.42 16.89 -11.76
N LYS A 15 9.24 16.56 -13.04
CA LYS A 15 9.45 17.52 -14.13
C LYS A 15 8.52 18.71 -14.06
N ARG A 16 7.22 18.49 -13.74
CA ARG A 16 6.25 19.57 -13.57
C ARG A 16 6.63 20.48 -12.41
N MET A 17 7.02 19.88 -11.29
CA MET A 17 7.49 20.63 -10.12
C MET A 17 8.72 21.50 -10.44
N ASP A 18 9.68 20.93 -11.16
CA ASP A 18 10.91 21.63 -11.55
C ASP A 18 10.61 22.80 -12.50
N SER A 19 9.64 22.67 -13.40
CA SER A 19 9.26 23.73 -14.35
C SER A 19 8.34 24.79 -13.76
N SER A 20 7.42 24.44 -12.86
CA SER A 20 6.43 25.37 -12.28
C SER A 20 6.89 26.00 -10.96
N GLY A 21 7.80 25.35 -10.24
CA GLY A 21 8.17 25.72 -8.86
C GLY A 21 7.03 25.55 -7.85
N ASN A 22 5.93 24.90 -8.23
CA ASN A 22 4.71 24.78 -7.42
C ASN A 22 4.32 23.31 -7.23
N LEU A 23 4.44 22.81 -6.00
CA LEU A 23 4.06 21.45 -5.62
C LEU A 23 2.57 21.13 -5.89
N ARG A 24 1.70 22.14 -5.82
CA ARG A 24 0.25 21.92 -6.05
C ARG A 24 -0.10 21.70 -7.51
N GLU A 25 0.80 22.05 -8.43
CA GLU A 25 0.61 21.90 -9.88
C GLU A 25 1.39 20.72 -10.45
N SER A 26 2.18 20.02 -9.62
CA SER A 26 3.05 18.93 -10.05
C SER A 26 2.31 17.63 -10.35
N GLY A 27 1.21 17.38 -9.68
CA GLY A 27 0.48 16.13 -9.78
C GLY A 27 0.00 15.76 -11.18
N VAL A 28 0.04 14.48 -11.48
CA VAL A 28 -0.41 13.90 -12.75
C VAL A 28 -1.75 13.20 -12.52
N ASN A 29 -2.71 13.42 -13.39
CA ASN A 29 -3.97 12.67 -13.36
C ASN A 29 -3.75 11.25 -13.89
N SER A 30 -3.38 10.35 -12.99
CA SER A 30 -3.05 8.96 -13.29
C SER A 30 -3.58 8.04 -12.20
N GLU A 31 -4.15 6.93 -12.61
CA GLU A 31 -4.61 5.82 -11.75
C GLU A 31 -3.48 4.85 -11.36
N SER A 32 -2.22 5.25 -11.54
CA SER A 32 -1.11 4.35 -11.19
C SER A 32 -0.98 4.18 -9.68
N ALA A 33 -0.47 3.01 -9.29
CA ALA A 33 -0.31 2.61 -7.91
C ALA A 33 0.94 3.21 -7.21
N GLY A 34 1.65 4.13 -7.87
CA GLY A 34 2.90 4.68 -7.35
C GLY A 34 2.77 5.39 -6.00
N CYS A 35 1.63 6.04 -5.73
CA CYS A 35 1.39 6.71 -4.45
C CYS A 35 1.04 5.76 -3.28
N LEU A 36 0.76 4.47 -3.53
CA LEU A 36 0.39 3.52 -2.48
C LEU A 36 1.50 3.31 -1.44
N SER A 37 2.74 3.56 -1.81
CA SER A 37 3.87 3.52 -0.88
C SER A 37 3.75 4.52 0.28
N LEU A 38 3.04 5.63 0.08
CA LEU A 38 2.78 6.62 1.14
C LEU A 38 1.79 6.09 2.19
N ALA A 39 0.93 5.14 1.85
CA ALA A 39 -0.06 4.60 2.79
C ALA A 39 0.60 4.01 4.05
N VAL A 40 1.75 3.34 3.90
CA VAL A 40 2.42 2.64 5.01
C VAL A 40 2.90 3.62 6.10
N PRO A 41 3.75 4.63 5.81
CA PRO A 41 4.19 5.56 6.84
C PRO A 41 3.03 6.38 7.43
N PHE A 42 2.00 6.72 6.65
CA PHE A 42 0.84 7.42 7.18
C PHE A 42 0.00 6.55 8.12
N ALA A 43 -0.20 5.27 7.80
CA ALA A 43 -0.88 4.33 8.68
C ALA A 43 -0.18 4.18 10.05
N LEU A 44 1.15 4.27 10.06
CA LEU A 44 1.96 4.18 11.28
C LEU A 44 2.00 5.49 12.08
N ALA A 45 2.00 6.65 11.39
CA ALA A 45 2.18 7.97 12.02
C ALA A 45 0.92 8.51 12.69
N PHE A 46 -0.25 8.18 12.16
CA PHE A 46 -1.50 8.81 12.57
C PHE A 46 -2.38 7.84 13.36
N ARG A 47 -2.79 8.24 14.55
CA ARG A 47 -3.82 7.53 15.32
C ARG A 47 -5.23 8.00 14.95
N ASN A 48 -5.37 9.28 14.56
CA ASN A 48 -6.65 9.85 14.14
C ASN A 48 -6.81 9.68 12.62
N ARG A 49 -7.80 8.88 12.20
CA ARG A 49 -8.09 8.57 10.80
C ARG A 49 -8.46 9.79 9.96
N ARG A 50 -9.11 10.78 10.56
CA ARG A 50 -9.46 12.02 9.85
C ARG A 50 -8.23 12.86 9.55
N GLU A 51 -7.34 13.00 10.54
CA GLU A 51 -6.06 13.70 10.35
C GLU A 51 -5.17 12.97 9.34
N MET A 52 -5.13 11.64 9.41
CA MET A 52 -4.43 10.82 8.42
C MET A 52 -4.94 11.10 7.00
N ALA A 53 -6.25 11.11 6.76
CA ALA A 53 -6.83 11.39 5.46
C ALA A 53 -6.50 12.82 4.99
N GLN A 54 -6.59 13.81 5.89
CA GLN A 54 -6.28 15.22 5.60
C GLN A 54 -4.80 15.44 5.25
N ALA A 55 -3.91 14.60 5.72
CA ALA A 55 -2.47 14.67 5.43
C ALA A 55 -2.09 13.82 4.21
N LEU A 56 -2.62 12.59 4.09
CA LEU A 56 -2.27 11.64 3.03
C LEU A 56 -2.72 12.10 1.65
N ILE A 57 -3.97 12.58 1.52
CA ILE A 57 -4.51 12.96 0.20
C ILE A 57 -3.71 14.11 -0.43
N PRO A 58 -3.39 15.22 0.27
CA PRO A 58 -2.50 16.24 -0.28
C PRO A 58 -1.10 15.72 -0.60
N ALA A 59 -0.54 14.81 0.21
CA ALA A 59 0.76 14.21 -0.07
C ALA A 59 0.72 13.36 -1.37
N CYS A 60 -0.32 12.56 -1.57
CA CYS A 60 -0.53 11.82 -2.83
C CYS A 60 -0.66 12.78 -4.01
N SER A 61 -1.36 13.92 -3.83
CA SER A 61 -1.66 14.88 -4.89
C SER A 61 -0.40 15.55 -5.47
N ILE A 62 0.72 15.52 -4.78
CA ILE A 62 2.01 16.01 -5.30
C ILE A 62 2.44 15.23 -6.55
N THR A 63 2.09 13.93 -6.61
CA THR A 63 2.46 13.06 -7.72
C THR A 63 1.25 12.52 -8.49
N HIS A 64 0.17 12.16 -7.80
CA HIS A 64 -1.03 11.53 -8.36
C HIS A 64 -2.28 12.31 -7.96
N THR A 65 -3.04 12.78 -8.93
CA THR A 65 -4.29 13.55 -8.68
C THR A 65 -5.56 12.78 -9.05
N HIS A 66 -5.43 11.54 -9.56
CA HIS A 66 -6.60 10.75 -9.91
C HIS A 66 -7.35 10.27 -8.64
N PRO A 67 -8.70 10.41 -8.58
CA PRO A 67 -9.49 10.01 -7.41
C PRO A 67 -9.27 8.55 -6.98
N ALA A 68 -9.16 7.62 -7.92
CA ALA A 68 -8.91 6.21 -7.63
C ALA A 68 -7.57 5.99 -6.89
N SER A 69 -6.52 6.73 -7.25
CA SER A 69 -5.21 6.64 -6.57
C SER A 69 -5.31 7.15 -5.13
N HIS A 70 -6.08 8.20 -4.89
CA HIS A 70 -6.36 8.70 -3.54
C HIS A 70 -7.20 7.71 -2.72
N ALA A 71 -8.25 7.14 -3.33
CA ALA A 71 -9.11 6.13 -2.71
C ALA A 71 -8.29 4.88 -2.31
N ALA A 72 -7.44 4.41 -3.22
CA ALA A 72 -6.60 3.25 -3.00
C ALA A 72 -5.55 3.50 -1.89
N ALA A 73 -4.88 4.66 -1.90
CA ALA A 73 -3.89 5.01 -0.88
C ALA A 73 -4.54 5.18 0.50
N LEU A 74 -5.67 5.89 0.58
CA LEU A 74 -6.40 6.05 1.84
C LEU A 74 -6.97 4.72 2.34
N GLY A 75 -7.55 3.92 1.46
CA GLY A 75 -8.08 2.61 1.82
C GLY A 75 -6.99 1.69 2.37
N LEU A 76 -5.82 1.63 1.71
CA LEU A 76 -4.67 0.86 2.19
C LEU A 76 -4.17 1.38 3.55
N ALA A 77 -4.08 2.69 3.73
CA ALA A 77 -3.64 3.27 5.00
C ALA A 77 -4.62 2.95 6.14
N LEU A 78 -5.93 3.06 5.88
CA LEU A 78 -6.96 2.71 6.86
C LEU A 78 -6.97 1.22 7.19
N MET A 79 -6.77 0.36 6.20
CA MET A 79 -6.63 -1.09 6.40
C MET A 79 -5.47 -1.41 7.34
N LEU A 80 -4.28 -0.89 7.06
CA LEU A 80 -3.08 -1.13 7.87
C LEU A 80 -3.22 -0.54 9.28
N ASN A 81 -3.74 0.69 9.39
CA ASN A 81 -3.97 1.35 10.68
C ASN A 81 -4.97 0.57 11.55
N THR A 82 -6.10 0.11 10.94
CA THR A 82 -7.08 -0.73 11.65
C THR A 82 -6.46 -2.05 12.11
N LEU A 83 -5.67 -2.68 11.25
CA LEU A 83 -5.02 -3.95 11.57
C LEU A 83 -4.03 -3.82 12.74
N LEU A 84 -3.26 -2.74 12.78
CA LEU A 84 -2.33 -2.44 13.86
C LEU A 84 -3.04 -2.16 15.20
N GLU A 85 -4.20 -1.50 15.14
CA GLU A 85 -4.96 -1.15 16.35
C GLU A 85 -5.76 -2.32 16.91
N THR A 86 -6.38 -3.10 16.03
CA THR A 86 -7.39 -4.10 16.44
C THR A 86 -6.93 -5.54 16.33
N HIS A 87 -5.89 -5.81 15.54
CA HIS A 87 -5.48 -7.16 15.11
C HIS A 87 -6.59 -7.96 14.40
N ASP A 88 -7.67 -7.28 13.99
CA ASP A 88 -8.82 -7.87 13.30
C ASP A 88 -8.70 -7.66 11.80
N VAL A 89 -8.52 -8.76 11.07
CA VAL A 89 -8.36 -8.76 9.62
C VAL A 89 -9.65 -8.35 8.91
N ASP A 90 -10.80 -8.79 9.40
CA ASP A 90 -12.08 -8.47 8.76
C ASP A 90 -12.42 -6.98 8.97
N ALA A 91 -12.15 -6.43 10.15
CA ALA A 91 -12.28 -4.99 10.41
C ALA A 91 -11.32 -4.17 9.52
N ALA A 92 -10.09 -4.64 9.31
CA ALA A 92 -9.12 -3.99 8.43
C ALA A 92 -9.60 -3.94 6.97
N PHE A 93 -10.10 -5.06 6.43
CA PHE A 93 -10.68 -5.09 5.08
C PHE A 93 -11.95 -4.27 4.96
N ALA A 94 -12.80 -4.24 6.00
CA ALA A 94 -13.97 -3.37 6.02
C ALA A 94 -13.60 -1.87 5.96
N ALA A 95 -12.48 -1.47 6.58
CA ALA A 95 -11.97 -0.10 6.49
C ALA A 95 -11.49 0.24 5.06
N LEU A 96 -10.80 -0.68 4.38
CA LEU A 96 -10.43 -0.54 2.97
C LEU A 96 -11.67 -0.40 2.09
N ASP A 97 -12.65 -1.28 2.26
CA ASP A 97 -13.89 -1.29 1.49
C ASP A 97 -14.69 0.00 1.68
N SER A 98 -14.77 0.50 2.90
CA SER A 98 -15.45 1.76 3.20
C SER A 98 -14.83 2.95 2.48
N ALA A 99 -13.50 3.03 2.45
CA ALA A 99 -12.81 4.10 1.71
C ALA A 99 -13.07 3.98 0.20
N ALA A 100 -12.94 2.79 -0.36
CA ALA A 100 -13.19 2.54 -1.78
C ALA A 100 -14.66 2.86 -2.14
N GLN A 101 -15.63 2.37 -1.37
CA GLN A 101 -17.06 2.61 -1.60
C GLN A 101 -17.43 4.09 -1.61
N ASN A 102 -16.81 4.88 -0.73
CA ASN A 102 -17.11 6.31 -0.61
C ASN A 102 -16.41 7.19 -1.66
N MET A 103 -15.29 6.74 -2.21
CA MET A 103 -14.44 7.56 -3.06
C MET A 103 -14.36 7.11 -4.52
N ASP A 104 -14.46 5.79 -4.78
CA ASP A 104 -14.33 5.22 -6.12
C ASP A 104 -15.07 3.88 -6.23
N ALA A 105 -16.25 3.92 -6.87
CA ALA A 105 -17.12 2.76 -7.01
C ALA A 105 -16.52 1.62 -7.86
N GLU A 106 -15.66 1.95 -8.84
CA GLU A 106 -14.97 0.94 -9.63
C GLU A 106 -13.96 0.18 -8.78
N LEU A 107 -13.14 0.90 -8.00
CA LEU A 107 -12.19 0.26 -7.08
C LEU A 107 -12.90 -0.66 -6.09
N PHE A 108 -14.00 -0.20 -5.50
CA PHE A 108 -14.83 -1.04 -4.62
C PHE A 108 -15.30 -2.31 -5.32
N THR A 109 -15.85 -2.19 -6.53
CA THR A 109 -16.32 -3.35 -7.31
C THR A 109 -15.20 -4.34 -7.61
N ARG A 110 -13.99 -3.85 -7.92
CA ARG A 110 -12.79 -4.65 -8.18
C ARG A 110 -12.33 -5.41 -6.94
N LEU A 111 -12.34 -4.76 -5.77
CA LEU A 111 -12.04 -5.39 -4.48
C LEU A 111 -13.03 -6.51 -4.16
N GLN A 112 -14.34 -6.23 -4.28
CA GLN A 112 -15.38 -7.25 -4.05
C GLN A 112 -15.26 -8.45 -5.01
N THR A 113 -14.79 -8.21 -6.23
CA THR A 113 -14.52 -9.26 -7.21
C THR A 113 -13.32 -10.11 -6.79
N ALA A 114 -12.23 -9.49 -6.33
CA ALA A 114 -11.07 -10.19 -5.82
C ALA A 114 -11.41 -11.09 -4.61
N TYR A 115 -12.27 -10.61 -3.69
CA TYR A 115 -12.74 -11.40 -2.55
C TYR A 115 -13.60 -12.60 -2.96
N ARG A 116 -14.42 -12.46 -4.00
CA ARG A 116 -15.18 -13.59 -4.54
C ARG A 116 -14.27 -14.65 -5.14
N PHE A 117 -13.23 -14.25 -5.84
CA PHE A 117 -12.24 -15.17 -6.40
C PHE A 117 -11.46 -15.90 -5.30
N GLU A 118 -11.06 -15.18 -4.23
CA GLU A 118 -10.43 -15.81 -3.07
C GLU A 118 -11.35 -16.87 -2.44
N LYS A 119 -12.62 -16.52 -2.17
CA LYS A 119 -13.61 -17.45 -1.59
C LYS A 119 -13.92 -18.63 -2.49
N SER A 120 -13.83 -18.50 -3.82
CA SER A 120 -14.02 -19.60 -4.76
C SER A 120 -12.85 -20.58 -4.82
N GLY A 121 -11.73 -20.27 -4.14
CA GLY A 121 -10.54 -21.10 -4.19
C GLY A 121 -9.71 -20.96 -5.46
N MET A 122 -9.94 -19.90 -6.25
CA MET A 122 -9.20 -19.62 -7.48
C MET A 122 -7.69 -19.62 -7.21
N SER A 123 -6.89 -20.20 -8.08
CA SER A 123 -5.42 -20.18 -7.96
C SER A 123 -4.84 -18.77 -8.16
N VAL A 124 -3.61 -18.57 -7.75
CA VAL A 124 -2.93 -17.27 -7.92
C VAL A 124 -2.77 -16.90 -9.39
N ASP A 125 -2.43 -17.88 -10.23
CA ASP A 125 -2.22 -17.65 -11.67
C ASP A 125 -3.54 -17.28 -12.37
N GLU A 126 -4.63 -17.97 -12.05
CA GLU A 126 -5.96 -17.63 -12.56
C GLU A 126 -6.40 -16.25 -12.08
N ALA A 127 -6.20 -15.94 -10.80
CA ALA A 127 -6.52 -14.64 -10.24
C ALA A 127 -5.70 -13.52 -10.89
N ALA A 128 -4.40 -13.71 -11.09
CA ALA A 128 -3.54 -12.77 -11.78
C ALA A 128 -3.98 -12.52 -13.24
N ALA A 129 -4.44 -13.57 -13.94
CA ALA A 129 -4.94 -13.44 -15.31
C ALA A 129 -6.26 -12.64 -15.39
N VAL A 130 -7.15 -12.75 -14.39
CA VAL A 130 -8.48 -12.11 -14.42
C VAL A 130 -8.50 -10.75 -13.72
N ILE A 131 -7.88 -10.61 -12.55
CA ILE A 131 -7.77 -9.34 -11.81
C ILE A 131 -6.80 -8.42 -12.54
N GLY A 132 -5.72 -8.98 -13.06
CA GLY A 132 -4.59 -8.26 -13.63
C GLY A 132 -3.56 -7.86 -12.56
N THR A 133 -2.36 -7.54 -13.05
CA THR A 133 -1.20 -7.18 -12.22
C THR A 133 -0.46 -5.96 -12.76
N SER A 134 -1.12 -5.11 -13.57
CA SER A 134 -0.51 -3.88 -14.08
C SER A 134 -0.29 -2.84 -12.97
N SER A 135 0.31 -1.72 -13.32
CA SER A 135 0.52 -0.59 -12.38
C SER A 135 -0.74 0.20 -12.04
N SER A 136 -1.91 -0.13 -12.59
CA SER A 136 -3.18 0.49 -12.23
C SER A 136 -3.61 0.09 -10.81
N VAL A 137 -4.13 1.05 -10.02
CA VAL A 137 -4.70 0.76 -8.69
C VAL A 137 -5.86 -0.22 -8.75
N TYR A 138 -6.59 -0.25 -9.87
CA TYR A 138 -7.70 -1.17 -10.11
C TYR A 138 -7.28 -2.63 -10.29
N GLN A 139 -6.00 -2.90 -10.41
CA GLN A 139 -5.41 -4.24 -10.50
C GLN A 139 -4.47 -4.51 -9.33
N THR A 140 -3.52 -3.59 -9.08
CA THR A 140 -2.51 -3.75 -8.03
C THR A 140 -3.13 -3.99 -6.65
N LEU A 141 -4.06 -3.12 -6.21
CA LEU A 141 -4.64 -3.22 -4.86
C LEU A 141 -5.60 -4.41 -4.73
N PRO A 142 -6.52 -4.70 -5.68
CA PRO A 142 -7.34 -5.91 -5.63
C PRO A 142 -6.53 -7.22 -5.66
N MET A 143 -5.44 -7.27 -6.44
CA MET A 143 -4.57 -8.46 -6.45
C MET A 143 -3.85 -8.64 -5.11
N ALA A 144 -3.31 -7.57 -4.52
CA ALA A 144 -2.72 -7.62 -3.18
C ALA A 144 -3.76 -8.03 -2.12
N ALA A 145 -4.98 -7.51 -2.21
CA ALA A 145 -6.08 -7.86 -1.30
C ALA A 145 -6.48 -9.35 -1.42
N PHE A 146 -6.54 -9.90 -2.63
CA PHE A 146 -6.72 -11.33 -2.87
C PHE A 146 -5.66 -12.16 -2.16
N LEU A 147 -4.38 -11.81 -2.34
CA LEU A 147 -3.25 -12.53 -1.74
C LEU A 147 -3.27 -12.44 -0.20
N CYS A 148 -3.49 -11.23 0.35
CA CYS A 148 -3.53 -11.02 1.81
C CYS A 148 -4.67 -11.80 2.51
N ARG A 149 -5.78 -12.04 1.83
CA ARG A 149 -6.88 -12.85 2.36
C ARG A 149 -6.63 -14.34 2.20
N ARG A 150 -5.91 -14.76 1.15
CA ARG A 150 -5.68 -16.17 0.83
C ARG A 150 -4.59 -16.80 1.69
N PHE A 151 -3.53 -16.08 2.01
CA PHE A 151 -2.35 -16.63 2.68
C PHE A 151 -2.26 -16.21 4.14
N TYR A 152 -2.02 -17.20 5.00
CA TYR A 152 -1.87 -17.02 6.44
C TYR A 152 -0.42 -17.19 6.90
N VAL A 153 0.47 -17.62 6.00
CA VAL A 153 1.90 -17.77 6.24
C VAL A 153 2.63 -16.66 5.49
N PRO A 154 3.39 -15.79 6.18
CA PRO A 154 4.07 -14.65 5.54
C PRO A 154 4.98 -15.03 4.38
N GLU A 155 5.71 -16.12 4.49
CA GLU A 155 6.60 -16.60 3.41
C GLU A 155 5.83 -16.99 2.15
N GLU A 156 4.71 -17.69 2.29
CA GLU A 156 3.84 -18.05 1.16
C GLU A 156 3.21 -16.82 0.52
N LEU A 157 2.75 -15.87 1.36
CA LEU A 157 2.19 -14.60 0.90
C LEU A 157 3.20 -13.82 0.06
N LEU A 158 4.42 -13.64 0.57
CA LEU A 158 5.46 -12.89 -0.14
C LEU A 158 5.92 -13.61 -1.41
N SER A 159 6.05 -14.93 -1.37
CA SER A 159 6.40 -15.74 -2.54
C SER A 159 5.36 -15.60 -3.64
N ALA A 160 4.07 -15.73 -3.30
CA ALA A 160 2.97 -15.54 -4.25
C ALA A 160 2.94 -14.11 -4.82
N ALA A 161 3.20 -13.09 -3.98
CA ALA A 161 3.22 -11.69 -4.40
C ALA A 161 4.37 -11.37 -5.38
N VAL A 162 5.55 -11.95 -5.17
CA VAL A 162 6.70 -11.77 -6.08
C VAL A 162 6.45 -12.47 -7.43
N THR A 163 5.82 -13.64 -7.41
CA THR A 163 5.64 -14.49 -8.60
C THR A 163 4.42 -14.14 -9.44
N CYS A 164 3.47 -13.34 -8.93
CA CYS A 164 2.24 -12.99 -9.68
C CYS A 164 2.48 -12.12 -10.94
N GLY A 165 3.71 -11.60 -11.14
CA GLY A 165 4.09 -10.82 -12.32
C GLY A 165 3.64 -9.37 -12.30
N GLY A 166 3.82 -8.67 -13.42
CA GLY A 166 3.40 -7.28 -13.59
C GLY A 166 4.02 -6.31 -12.59
N ASN A 167 3.20 -5.59 -11.83
CA ASN A 167 3.61 -4.65 -10.78
C ASN A 167 3.95 -5.37 -9.46
N ALA A 168 4.66 -6.51 -9.57
CA ALA A 168 4.99 -7.37 -8.44
C ALA A 168 5.68 -6.61 -7.29
N GLY A 169 6.49 -5.60 -7.58
CA GLY A 169 7.15 -4.78 -6.56
C GLY A 169 6.17 -4.07 -5.63
N THR A 170 5.13 -3.43 -6.18
CA THR A 170 4.11 -2.75 -5.38
C THR A 170 3.17 -3.75 -4.70
N ILE A 171 2.79 -4.83 -5.39
CA ILE A 171 1.96 -5.90 -4.79
C ILE A 171 2.69 -6.50 -3.59
N THR A 172 3.98 -6.84 -3.72
CA THR A 172 4.79 -7.37 -2.62
C THR A 172 4.98 -6.36 -1.49
N MET A 173 5.13 -5.08 -1.78
CA MET A 173 5.19 -4.02 -0.77
C MET A 173 3.91 -4.00 0.07
N ILE A 174 2.73 -4.06 -0.56
CA ILE A 174 1.43 -4.10 0.15
C ILE A 174 1.31 -5.37 0.99
N CYS A 175 1.62 -6.52 0.42
CA CYS A 175 1.59 -7.81 1.12
C CYS A 175 2.57 -7.86 2.30
N GLY A 176 3.77 -7.29 2.12
CA GLY A 176 4.78 -7.20 3.19
C GLY A 176 4.34 -6.26 4.33
N ALA A 177 3.76 -5.11 3.99
CA ALA A 177 3.20 -4.20 4.99
C ALA A 177 2.05 -4.85 5.78
N PHE A 178 1.16 -5.58 5.09
CA PHE A 178 0.09 -6.34 5.73
C PHE A 178 0.65 -7.46 6.63
N ALA A 179 1.63 -8.23 6.14
CA ALA A 179 2.25 -9.31 6.92
C ALA A 179 2.95 -8.77 8.18
N GLY A 180 3.70 -7.67 8.03
CA GLY A 180 4.35 -7.01 9.17
C GLY A 180 3.35 -6.48 10.21
N ALA A 181 2.26 -5.85 9.76
CA ALA A 181 1.20 -5.36 10.64
C ALA A 181 0.43 -6.48 11.36
N ARG A 182 0.24 -7.63 10.68
CA ARG A 182 -0.53 -8.76 11.20
C ARG A 182 0.27 -9.67 12.11
N PHE A 183 1.50 -9.97 11.72
CA PHE A 183 2.28 -11.05 12.33
C PHE A 183 3.56 -10.57 13.02
N GLY A 184 3.96 -9.32 12.81
CA GLY A 184 5.21 -8.75 13.30
C GLY A 184 6.44 -9.15 12.46
N ILE A 185 7.56 -8.48 12.71
CA ILE A 185 8.81 -8.67 11.97
C ILE A 185 9.39 -10.07 12.11
N GLU A 186 9.22 -10.70 13.29
CA GLU A 186 9.78 -12.02 13.59
C GLU A 186 9.12 -13.15 12.78
N SER A 187 7.95 -12.90 12.20
CA SER A 187 7.25 -13.85 11.32
C SER A 187 7.78 -13.85 9.88
N LEU A 188 8.53 -12.82 9.52
CA LEU A 188 9.09 -12.70 8.17
C LEU A 188 10.37 -13.55 8.06
N PRO A 189 10.62 -14.18 6.88
CA PRO A 189 11.81 -14.99 6.69
C PRO A 189 13.09 -14.18 6.93
N ALA A 190 13.90 -14.62 7.91
CA ALA A 190 15.11 -13.91 8.31
C ALA A 190 16.12 -13.75 7.16
N GLU A 191 16.09 -14.64 6.18
CA GLU A 191 16.94 -14.58 4.98
C GLU A 191 16.55 -13.39 4.09
N LEU A 192 15.25 -13.13 3.94
CA LEU A 192 14.76 -11.97 3.17
C LEU A 192 15.17 -10.66 3.86
N ILE A 193 15.05 -10.60 5.19
CA ILE A 193 15.45 -9.41 5.97
C ILE A 193 16.95 -9.18 5.84
N ARG A 194 17.78 -10.22 5.99
CA ARG A 194 19.25 -10.12 5.87
C ARG A 194 19.69 -9.77 4.45
N GLY A 195 18.92 -10.19 3.44
CA GLY A 195 19.18 -9.89 2.02
C GLY A 195 18.82 -8.47 1.60
N LEU A 196 18.13 -7.69 2.44
CA LEU A 196 17.77 -6.31 2.12
C LEU A 196 19.01 -5.43 1.99
N GLU A 197 19.07 -4.69 0.90
CA GLU A 197 20.09 -3.65 0.74
C GLU A 197 19.93 -2.61 1.86
N ARG A 198 20.99 -2.41 2.64
CA ARG A 198 21.02 -1.49 3.80
C ARG A 198 20.03 -1.89 4.92
N ALA A 199 19.88 -3.17 5.21
CA ALA A 199 18.95 -3.67 6.24
C ALA A 199 19.01 -2.88 7.55
N GLY A 200 20.21 -2.56 8.07
CA GLY A 200 20.36 -1.83 9.32
C GLY A 200 19.78 -0.40 9.35
N ILE A 201 19.50 0.21 8.18
CA ILE A 201 18.83 1.52 8.14
C ILE A 201 17.36 1.41 8.51
N PHE A 202 16.72 0.28 8.20
CA PHE A 202 15.29 0.09 8.49
C PHE A 202 15.02 0.02 9.98
N ASP A 203 15.89 -0.65 10.75
CA ASP A 203 15.77 -0.71 12.22
C ASP A 203 15.91 0.67 12.85
N GLU A 204 16.90 1.45 12.39
CA GLU A 204 17.13 2.82 12.87
C GLU A 204 15.94 3.73 12.51
N LEU A 205 15.46 3.65 11.27
CA LEU A 205 14.31 4.44 10.80
C LEU A 205 13.03 4.05 11.55
N ALA A 206 12.79 2.76 11.76
CA ALA A 206 11.62 2.27 12.50
C ALA A 206 11.62 2.78 13.94
N ALA A 207 12.77 2.72 14.62
CA ALA A 207 12.90 3.24 16.00
C ALA A 207 12.66 4.75 16.08
N LYS A 208 13.26 5.54 15.18
CA LYS A 208 13.05 6.98 15.10
C LYS A 208 11.59 7.33 14.78
N PHE A 209 11.00 6.61 13.84
CA PHE A 209 9.63 6.82 13.43
C PHE A 209 8.65 6.51 14.57
N TYR A 210 8.85 5.39 15.25
CA TYR A 210 8.05 5.02 16.42
C TYR A 210 8.12 6.07 17.53
N ALA A 211 9.33 6.55 17.87
CA ALA A 211 9.50 7.59 18.88
C ALA A 211 8.81 8.90 18.50
N ALA A 212 8.87 9.30 17.22
CA ALA A 212 8.21 10.51 16.73
C ALA A 212 6.68 10.40 16.71
N SER A 213 6.14 9.19 16.45
CA SER A 213 4.70 8.94 16.40
C SER A 213 4.07 8.67 17.78
N ASN A 214 4.90 8.40 18.80
CA ASN A 214 4.51 8.13 20.18
C ASN A 214 5.34 8.99 21.13
N PRO A 215 5.16 10.33 21.12
CA PRO A 215 5.86 11.17 22.07
C PRO A 215 5.49 10.76 23.52
N PRO A 216 6.44 10.88 24.48
CA PRO A 216 6.12 10.64 25.88
C PRO A 216 4.98 11.58 26.30
N GLU A 217 4.06 11.06 27.13
CA GLU A 217 3.02 11.90 27.73
C GLU A 217 3.71 13.01 28.54
N GLU A 218 3.41 14.26 28.24
CA GLU A 218 3.86 15.39 29.08
C GLU A 218 3.16 15.27 30.43
N GLU A 219 3.97 15.12 31.52
CA GLU A 219 3.50 15.09 32.91
C GLU A 219 2.92 16.44 33.36
#